data_88fd8b67c2738490b1a07a294ce6076b
#
_entry.id   88fd8b67c2738490b1a07a294ce6076b
#
_cell.length_a   1.000
_cell.length_b   1.000
_cell.length_c   1.000
_cell.angle_alpha   90.00
_cell.angle_beta   90.00
_cell.angle_gamma   90.00
#
_symmetry.space_group_name_H-M   'P 1'
#
loop_
_entity.id
_entity.type
_entity.pdbx_description
1 polymer ?
#
loop_
_entity_poly.entity_id
_entity_poly.type
_entity_poly.pdbx_seq_one_letter_code
_entity_poly.pdbx_strand_id
1 'polypeptide(L)'
;MTLRQAQGERMYSEPITVFSAAARRLWIAEQADHCAKWLKAQGLEVLRVEKGPRTPPRIIIRPSPLCDRFEGAVACYSRTLNHSRTVQAEQRYKMVMRFDCEVRWADNGGAA
;
A
#
# COMPACT_ATOMS: atom_id res chain seq x y z
N MET A 1 -19.56 0.56 34.98
CA MET A 1 -18.99 0.85 34.33
C MET A 1 -18.50 0.73 33.99
N THR A 2 -18.77 0.17 34.08
CA THR A 2 -18.17 0.37 33.42
C THR A 2 -17.79 0.30 32.79
N LEU A 3 -18.08 -0.09 32.82
CA LEU A 3 -17.49 0.18 31.95
C LEU A 3 -17.13 0.34 31.48
N ARG A 4 -17.24 0.23 31.68
CA ARG A 4 -16.70 0.69 31.00
C ARG A 4 -16.03 0.70 30.75
N GLN A 5 -16.17 0.43 31.07
CA GLN A 5 -15.40 0.73 30.62
C GLN A 5 -14.86 0.40 30.37
N ALA A 6 -15.19 0.07 30.90
CA ALA A 6 -14.58 0.07 30.36
C ALA A 6 -14.39 -0.13 29.88
N GLN A 7 -14.55 -0.47 29.78
CA GLN A 7 -14.12 -0.37 29.07
C GLN A 7 -13.62 -0.07 28.57
N GLY A 8 -13.79 -0.12 28.81
CA GLY A 8 -13.20 0.31 28.19
C GLY A 8 -12.61 0.30 27.82
N GLU A 9 -12.57 0.35 28.10
CA GLU A 9 -12.05 0.31 27.73
C GLU A 9 -11.51 -0.13 27.41
N ARG A 10 -11.36 -0.24 27.06
CA ARG A 10 -10.95 -0.83 26.70
C ARG A 10 -10.47 -0.83 26.00
N MET A 11 -10.28 -0.86 25.55
CA MET A 11 -9.93 -1.16 24.95
C MET A 11 -9.16 -1.03 24.48
N TYR A 12 -8.69 -0.96 24.00
CA TYR A 12 -7.87 -1.16 23.87
C TYR A 12 -6.68 -1.73 23.30
N SER A 13 -5.87 -1.95 23.11
CA SER A 13 -4.71 -2.67 22.64
C SER A 13 -4.95 -4.15 22.51
N GLU A 14 -5.86 -4.60 23.22
CA GLU A 14 -6.24 -6.00 23.16
C GLU A 14 -6.77 -6.45 21.80
N PRO A 15 -7.50 -5.63 21.07
CA PRO A 15 -7.97 -6.05 19.76
C PRO A 15 -6.84 -6.49 18.84
N ILE A 16 -5.69 -5.90 18.98
CA ILE A 16 -4.56 -6.25 18.13
C ILE A 16 -4.07 -7.66 18.45
N THR A 17 -4.04 -8.02 19.72
CA THR A 17 -3.50 -9.29 20.12
C THR A 17 -4.41 -10.46 19.76
N VAL A 18 -5.70 -10.21 19.59
CA VAL A 18 -6.63 -11.27 19.24
C VAL A 18 -6.80 -11.46 17.74
N PHE A 19 -6.20 -10.60 16.94
CA PHE A 19 -6.26 -10.80 15.49
C PHE A 19 -5.47 -12.04 15.10
N SER A 20 -6.17 -13.03 14.58
CA SER A 20 -5.53 -14.21 14.05
C SER A 20 -4.88 -13.90 12.71
N ALA A 21 -4.00 -14.78 12.27
CA ALA A 21 -3.39 -14.63 10.94
C ALA A 21 -4.45 -14.64 9.84
N ALA A 22 -5.51 -15.45 10.02
CA ALA A 22 -6.58 -15.53 9.04
C ALA A 22 -7.36 -14.21 8.99
N ALA A 23 -7.69 -13.64 10.15
CA ALA A 23 -8.41 -12.37 10.20
C ALA A 23 -7.58 -11.25 9.58
N ARG A 24 -6.29 -11.26 9.81
CA ARG A 24 -5.40 -10.26 9.24
C ARG A 24 -5.37 -10.36 7.72
N ARG A 25 -5.30 -11.57 7.19
CA ARG A 25 -5.31 -11.77 5.74
C ARG A 25 -6.60 -11.27 5.10
N LEU A 26 -7.74 -11.52 5.77
CA LEU A 26 -9.01 -11.04 5.28
C LEU A 26 -9.06 -9.51 5.26
N TRP A 27 -8.59 -8.90 6.33
CA TRP A 27 -8.59 -7.44 6.42
C TRP A 27 -7.71 -6.83 5.32
N ILE A 28 -6.52 -7.40 5.11
CA ILE A 28 -5.61 -6.95 4.07
C ILE A 28 -6.26 -7.07 2.69
N ALA A 29 -6.93 -8.20 2.45
CA ALA A 29 -7.58 -8.42 1.17
C ALA A 29 -8.71 -7.42 0.94
N GLU A 30 -9.46 -7.09 1.98
CA GLU A 30 -10.55 -6.11 1.88
C GLU A 30 -10.01 -4.72 1.57
N GLN A 31 -8.92 -4.32 2.24
CA GLN A 31 -8.33 -3.01 1.99
C GLN A 31 -7.78 -2.92 0.58
N ALA A 32 -7.13 -3.98 0.12
CA ALA A 32 -6.59 -4.00 -1.23
C ALA A 32 -7.69 -3.90 -2.27
N ASP A 33 -8.78 -4.64 -2.07
CA ASP A 33 -9.90 -4.62 -2.99
C ASP A 33 -10.57 -3.25 -3.03
N HIS A 34 -10.77 -2.67 -1.86
CA HIS A 34 -11.38 -1.35 -1.74
C HIS A 34 -10.53 -0.30 -2.47
N CYS A 35 -9.24 -0.32 -2.23
CA CYS A 35 -8.33 0.62 -2.85
C CYS A 35 -8.29 0.45 -4.37
N ALA A 36 -8.22 -0.79 -4.84
CA ALA A 36 -8.20 -1.06 -6.27
C ALA A 36 -9.46 -0.55 -6.95
N LYS A 37 -10.61 -0.76 -6.34
CA LYS A 37 -11.87 -0.27 -6.89
C LYS A 37 -11.89 1.25 -6.93
N TRP A 38 -11.41 1.88 -5.87
CA TRP A 38 -11.35 3.33 -5.83
C TRP A 38 -10.45 3.88 -6.92
N LEU A 39 -9.29 3.26 -7.13
CA LEU A 39 -8.35 3.70 -8.16
C LEU A 39 -8.98 3.59 -9.55
N LYS A 40 -9.68 2.49 -9.81
CA LYS A 40 -10.35 2.32 -11.09
C LYS A 40 -11.43 3.35 -11.29
N ALA A 41 -12.14 3.71 -10.23
CA ALA A 41 -13.16 4.74 -10.30
C ALA A 41 -12.57 6.11 -10.61
N GLN A 42 -11.30 6.34 -10.25
CA GLN A 42 -10.60 7.56 -10.59
C GLN A 42 -10.06 7.57 -12.03
N GLY A 43 -10.23 6.48 -12.75
CA GLY A 43 -9.73 6.39 -14.11
C GLY A 43 -8.33 5.83 -14.23
N LEU A 44 -7.81 5.24 -13.17
CA LEU A 44 -6.47 4.67 -13.16
C LEU A 44 -6.53 3.19 -13.49
N GLU A 45 -5.50 2.69 -14.15
CA GLU A 45 -5.43 1.27 -14.49
C GLU A 45 -4.59 0.54 -13.45
N VAL A 46 -5.19 -0.43 -12.80
CA VAL A 46 -4.49 -1.27 -11.82
C VAL A 46 -3.81 -2.40 -12.58
N LEU A 47 -2.48 -2.47 -12.48
CA LEU A 47 -1.70 -3.48 -13.16
C LEU A 47 -1.59 -4.76 -12.35
N ARG A 48 -1.40 -4.64 -11.03
CA ARG A 48 -1.37 -5.79 -10.16
C ARG A 48 -1.52 -5.37 -8.71
N VAL A 49 -1.86 -6.32 -7.88
CA VAL A 49 -1.98 -6.13 -6.43
C VAL A 49 -1.04 -7.11 -5.75
N GLU A 50 -0.17 -6.61 -4.89
CA GLU A 50 0.77 -7.42 -4.13
C GLU A 50 0.37 -7.39 -2.67
N LYS A 51 0.24 -8.55 -2.07
CA LYS A 51 -0.16 -8.69 -0.67
C LYS A 51 0.89 -9.49 0.07
N GLY A 52 1.46 -8.88 1.09
CA GLY A 52 2.41 -9.56 1.94
C GLY A 52 1.84 -9.73 3.34
N PRO A 53 2.38 -10.67 4.10
CA PRO A 53 1.83 -10.93 5.44
C PRO A 53 2.14 -9.87 6.46
N ARG A 54 3.14 -9.02 6.22
CA ARG A 54 3.61 -8.06 7.23
C ARG A 54 3.64 -6.63 6.76
N THR A 55 3.31 -6.39 5.51
CA THR A 55 3.35 -5.05 4.94
C THR A 55 1.98 -4.68 4.43
N PRO A 56 1.70 -3.39 4.29
CA PRO A 56 0.47 -2.99 3.64
C PRO A 56 0.40 -3.58 2.23
N PRO A 57 -0.79 -3.84 1.73
CA PRO A 57 -0.92 -4.24 0.33
C PRO A 57 -0.34 -3.17 -0.57
N ARG A 58 0.26 -3.61 -1.66
CA ARG A 58 0.83 -2.69 -2.64
C ARG A 58 0.06 -2.84 -3.93
N ILE A 59 -0.39 -1.71 -4.46
CA ILE A 59 -1.15 -1.70 -5.71
C ILE A 59 -0.32 -0.96 -6.74
N ILE A 60 0.02 -1.65 -7.82
CA ILE A 60 0.81 -1.09 -8.90
C ILE A 60 -0.14 -0.61 -9.97
N ILE A 61 -0.05 0.66 -10.32
CA ILE A 61 -0.91 1.24 -11.34
C ILE A 61 -0.05 1.70 -12.52
N ARG A 62 -0.70 1.84 -13.67
CA ARG A 62 -0.05 2.37 -14.85
C ARG A 62 0.16 3.87 -14.68
N PRO A 63 1.36 4.38 -14.98
CA PRO A 63 1.58 5.84 -14.93
C PRO A 63 0.64 6.57 -15.89
N SER A 64 0.11 7.67 -15.43
CA SER A 64 -0.76 8.50 -16.26
C SER A 64 -0.75 9.92 -15.69
N PRO A 65 -1.22 10.91 -16.47
CA PRO A 65 -1.32 12.26 -15.94
C PRO A 65 -2.21 12.38 -14.71
N LEU A 66 -3.15 11.46 -14.54
CA LEU A 66 -4.01 11.45 -13.36
C LEU A 66 -3.21 11.23 -12.08
N CYS A 67 -2.04 10.59 -12.17
CA CYS A 67 -1.20 10.36 -11.00
C CYS A 67 -0.71 11.66 -10.38
N ASP A 68 -0.66 12.73 -11.14
CA ASP A 68 -0.23 14.02 -10.62
C ASP A 68 -1.23 14.65 -9.66
N ARG A 69 -2.42 14.09 -9.60
CA ARG A 69 -3.45 14.57 -8.68
C ARG A 69 -3.28 14.02 -7.26
N PHE A 70 -2.42 13.05 -7.07
CA PHE A 70 -2.19 12.50 -5.75
C PHE A 70 -1.37 13.47 -4.92
N GLU A 71 -1.95 13.96 -3.85
CA GLU A 71 -1.22 14.78 -2.89
C GLU A 71 -0.42 13.88 -1.98
N GLY A 72 0.78 14.32 -1.66
CA GLY A 72 1.63 13.56 -0.76
C GLY A 72 2.39 12.43 -1.41
N ALA A 73 2.39 12.35 -2.73
CA ALA A 73 3.16 11.34 -3.41
C ALA A 73 4.66 11.59 -3.22
N VAL A 74 5.41 10.52 -2.96
CA VAL A 74 6.82 10.57 -2.68
C VAL A 74 7.58 9.86 -3.78
N ALA A 75 8.65 10.50 -4.26
CA ALA A 75 9.54 9.86 -5.23
C ALA A 75 10.44 8.88 -4.49
N CYS A 76 10.54 7.69 -5.03
CA CYS A 76 11.30 6.60 -4.43
C CYS A 76 12.25 6.00 -5.45
N TYR A 77 13.17 5.22 -4.93
CA TYR A 77 14.25 4.71 -5.73
C TYR A 77 14.67 3.35 -5.16
N SER A 78 14.76 2.36 -6.01
CA SER A 78 15.22 1.06 -5.56
C SER A 78 16.29 0.54 -6.49
N ARG A 79 17.18 -0.27 -5.92
CA ARG A 79 18.28 -0.89 -6.65
C ARG A 79 18.28 -2.38 -6.38
N THR A 80 18.60 -3.12 -7.41
CA THR A 80 18.87 -4.53 -7.26
C THR A 80 20.37 -4.73 -7.48
N LEU A 81 21.02 -5.40 -6.52
CA LEU A 81 22.44 -5.66 -6.57
C LEU A 81 22.68 -7.13 -6.90
N ASN A 82 23.76 -7.38 -7.64
CA ASN A 82 24.18 -8.75 -7.88
C ASN A 82 25.10 -9.22 -6.73
N HIS A 83 25.67 -10.40 -6.86
CA HIS A 83 26.53 -10.97 -5.82
C HIS A 83 27.76 -10.12 -5.54
N SER A 84 28.24 -9.40 -6.53
CA SER A 84 29.43 -8.56 -6.39
C SER A 84 29.10 -7.18 -5.86
N ARG A 85 27.86 -6.96 -5.46
CA ARG A 85 27.38 -5.66 -4.98
C ARG A 85 27.40 -4.58 -6.05
N THR A 86 27.42 -5.00 -7.30
CA THR A 86 27.30 -4.09 -8.44
C THR A 86 25.83 -3.88 -8.73
N VAL A 87 25.47 -2.65 -9.06
CA VAL A 87 24.10 -2.32 -9.39
C VAL A 87 23.68 -3.08 -10.64
N GLN A 88 22.71 -3.96 -10.49
CA GLN A 88 22.18 -4.76 -11.59
C GLN A 88 20.99 -4.09 -12.24
N ALA A 89 20.16 -3.45 -11.42
CA ALA A 89 18.98 -2.75 -11.92
C ALA A 89 18.63 -1.61 -11.01
N GLU A 90 18.10 -0.55 -11.58
CA GLU A 90 17.61 0.60 -10.84
C GLU A 90 16.20 0.87 -11.27
N GLN A 91 15.37 1.29 -10.33
CA GLN A 91 13.99 1.57 -10.61
C GLN A 91 13.55 2.79 -9.83
N ARG A 92 12.96 3.74 -10.54
CA ARG A 92 12.37 4.92 -9.92
C ARG A 92 10.86 4.77 -9.95
N TYR A 93 10.23 5.15 -8.88
CA TYR A 93 8.78 5.08 -8.79
C TYR A 93 8.28 6.15 -7.83
N LYS A 94 7.01 6.41 -7.89
CA LYS A 94 6.34 7.26 -6.91
C LYS A 94 5.33 6.43 -6.16
N MET A 95 5.08 6.82 -4.93
CA MET A 95 4.11 6.11 -4.10
C MET A 95 3.32 7.08 -3.25
N VAL A 96 2.12 6.66 -2.89
CA VAL A 96 1.27 7.38 -1.97
C VAL A 96 0.46 6.34 -1.20
N MET A 97 0.09 6.67 0.03
CA MET A 97 -0.74 5.77 0.84
C MET A 97 -2.20 6.17 0.71
N ARG A 98 -3.05 5.21 0.43
CA ARG A 98 -4.51 5.39 0.40
C ARG A 98 -5.17 4.13 0.91
N PHE A 99 -6.15 4.28 1.80
CA PHE A 99 -6.89 3.14 2.36
C PHE A 99 -5.95 2.08 2.94
N ASP A 100 -4.91 2.53 3.64
CA ASP A 100 -3.88 1.66 4.22
C ASP A 100 -3.16 0.79 3.20
N CYS A 101 -3.17 1.21 1.94
CA CYS A 101 -2.46 0.53 0.88
C CYS A 101 -1.42 1.45 0.28
N GLU A 102 -0.34 0.87 -0.19
CA GLU A 102 0.69 1.60 -0.91
C GLU A 102 0.33 1.59 -2.39
N VAL A 103 0.05 2.76 -2.96
CA VAL A 103 -0.20 2.89 -4.39
C VAL A 103 1.10 3.34 -5.04
N ARG A 104 1.55 2.59 -6.04
CA ARG A 104 2.85 2.80 -6.62
C ARG A 104 2.75 2.82 -8.15
N TRP A 105 3.51 3.71 -8.77
CA TRP A 105 3.61 3.75 -10.22
C TRP A 105 5.03 4.11 -10.63
N ALA A 106 5.44 3.63 -11.80
CA ALA A 106 6.79 3.90 -12.29
C ALA A 106 6.95 5.39 -12.57
N ASP A 107 8.12 5.91 -12.22
CA ASP A 107 8.49 7.29 -12.48
C ASP A 107 9.57 7.27 -13.56
N ASN A 108 9.16 7.57 -14.76
CA ASN A 108 10.07 7.50 -15.91
C ASN A 108 10.81 8.82 -16.15
N GLY A 109 10.89 9.65 -15.12
CA GLY A 109 11.66 10.88 -15.22
C GLY A 109 11.08 11.88 -16.19
N GLY A 110 9.77 11.85 -16.35
CA GLY A 110 9.13 12.78 -17.26
C GLY A 110 9.24 12.37 -18.71
N ALA A 111 9.74 11.18 -18.96
CA ALA A 111 9.87 10.68 -20.31
C ALA A 111 8.56 10.17 -20.89
N ALA A 112 7.52 10.26 -20.15
CA ALA A 112 6.22 9.76 -20.58
C ALA A 112 5.69 10.53 -21.76
#